data_e971100f47db765685a800219eab47f2
#
_entry.id   e971100f47db765685a800219eab47f2
#
_cell.length_a   1.000
_cell.length_b   1.000
_cell.length_c   1.000
_cell.angle_alpha   90.00
_cell.angle_beta   90.00
_cell.angle_gamma   90.00
#
_symmetry.space_group_name_H-M   'P 1'
#
loop_
_entity.id
_entity.type
_entity.pdbx_description
1 polymer ?
#
loop_
_entity_poly.entity_id
_entity_poly.type
_entity_poly.pdbx_seq_one_letter_code
_entity_poly.pdbx_strand_id
1 'polypeptide(L)'
;MQRLSSPLDALKPAYDVVVVGSGYGGGVAASRLARAGLRVCVIERGREFLTGEFPARLPELRRELQIVGEKMRSGRRTGLFDFRLGSDIHVLIGCGLGGGSLINAAVGLRPDTRVFADAAWPGEVREDGLLDQGFARARTMLRPTRYAKASDLIKYRALETASGCFGQEPVAAPVVVSF
;
A
#
# COMPACT_ATOMS: atom_id res chain seq x y z
N MET A 1 -17.11 2.28 13.61
CA MET A 1 -16.73 3.15 12.48
C MET A 1 -17.73 2.96 11.36
N GLN A 2 -18.11 4.03 10.66
CA GLN A 2 -18.94 3.94 9.46
C GLN A 2 -18.08 3.46 8.29
N ARG A 3 -18.61 2.56 7.43
CA ARG A 3 -17.92 2.11 6.22
C ARG A 3 -17.88 3.23 5.18
N LEU A 4 -16.79 3.28 4.44
CA LEU A 4 -16.62 4.18 3.29
C LEU A 4 -17.22 3.56 2.02
N SER A 5 -17.23 2.23 1.94
CA SER A 5 -17.80 1.49 0.82
C SER A 5 -19.32 1.59 0.83
N SER A 6 -19.92 1.75 -0.36
CA SER A 6 -21.35 1.74 -0.59
C SER A 6 -21.78 0.41 -1.21
N PRO A 7 -23.00 -0.07 -0.95
CA PRO A 7 -23.54 -1.25 -1.62
C PRO A 7 -23.79 -0.97 -3.11
N LEU A 8 -23.83 -2.04 -3.92
CA LEU A 8 -23.93 -1.92 -5.39
C LEU A 8 -25.23 -1.26 -5.86
N ASP A 9 -26.31 -1.42 -5.12
CA ASP A 9 -27.62 -0.81 -5.39
C ASP A 9 -27.64 0.71 -5.14
N ALA A 10 -26.64 1.24 -4.43
CA ALA A 10 -26.45 2.67 -4.24
C ALA A 10 -25.64 3.34 -5.37
N LEU A 11 -25.25 2.58 -6.40
CA LEU A 11 -24.55 3.15 -7.56
C LEU A 11 -25.48 4.12 -8.32
N LYS A 12 -24.93 5.29 -8.64
CA LYS A 12 -25.60 6.28 -9.48
C LYS A 12 -25.54 5.84 -10.94
N PRO A 13 -26.49 6.25 -11.78
CA PRO A 13 -26.54 5.87 -13.20
C PRO A 13 -25.39 6.45 -14.01
N ALA A 14 -24.72 7.51 -13.53
CA ALA A 14 -23.59 8.15 -14.22
C ALA A 14 -22.61 8.79 -13.25
N TYR A 15 -21.34 8.72 -13.60
CA TYR A 15 -20.21 9.38 -12.97
C TYR A 15 -19.35 10.05 -14.04
N ASP A 16 -18.62 11.10 -13.65
CA ASP A 16 -17.72 11.79 -14.56
C ASP A 16 -16.44 10.97 -14.74
N VAL A 17 -16.02 10.23 -13.68
CA VAL A 17 -14.84 9.38 -13.70
C VAL A 17 -15.10 8.08 -12.92
N VAL A 18 -14.62 6.98 -13.47
CA VAL A 18 -14.56 5.68 -12.78
C VAL A 18 -13.08 5.30 -12.58
N VAL A 19 -12.71 5.08 -11.32
CA VAL A 19 -11.37 4.62 -10.93
C VAL A 19 -11.45 3.15 -10.56
N VAL A 20 -10.68 2.30 -11.23
CA VAL A 20 -10.63 0.86 -10.97
C VAL A 20 -9.44 0.56 -10.05
N GLY A 21 -9.75 0.07 -8.86
CA GLY A 21 -8.80 -0.19 -7.79
C GLY A 21 -8.57 1.00 -6.87
N SER A 22 -8.57 0.73 -5.57
CA SER A 22 -8.45 1.74 -4.51
C SER A 22 -7.06 1.79 -3.85
N GLY A 23 -6.06 1.16 -4.45
CA GLY A 23 -4.67 1.24 -3.97
C GLY A 23 -4.11 2.67 -4.04
N TYR A 24 -2.84 2.87 -3.75
CA TYR A 24 -2.21 4.19 -3.70
C TYR A 24 -2.49 5.05 -4.94
N GLY A 25 -2.27 4.51 -6.14
CA GLY A 25 -2.52 5.25 -7.39
C GLY A 25 -3.98 5.63 -7.56
N GLY A 26 -4.89 4.67 -7.40
CA GLY A 26 -6.33 4.91 -7.52
C GLY A 26 -6.86 5.85 -6.45
N GLY A 27 -6.42 5.69 -5.21
CA GLY A 27 -6.79 6.58 -4.10
C GLY A 27 -6.33 8.03 -4.31
N VAL A 28 -5.11 8.23 -4.80
CA VAL A 28 -4.59 9.57 -5.14
C VAL A 28 -5.37 10.18 -6.29
N ALA A 29 -5.59 9.42 -7.38
CA ALA A 29 -6.35 9.88 -8.54
C ALA A 29 -7.79 10.27 -8.13
N ALA A 30 -8.50 9.37 -7.43
CA ALA A 30 -9.86 9.62 -6.96
C ALA A 30 -9.96 10.87 -6.08
N SER A 31 -9.06 11.01 -5.10
CA SER A 31 -9.01 12.17 -4.21
C SER A 31 -8.80 13.48 -4.97
N ARG A 32 -7.89 13.50 -5.94
CA ARG A 32 -7.60 14.72 -6.72
C ARG A 32 -8.74 15.09 -7.65
N LEU A 33 -9.34 14.11 -8.33
CA LEU A 33 -10.47 14.32 -9.24
C LEU A 33 -11.72 14.80 -8.47
N ALA A 34 -12.01 14.18 -7.33
CA ALA A 34 -13.12 14.63 -6.48
C ALA A 34 -12.93 16.06 -5.96
N ARG A 35 -11.71 16.44 -5.56
CA ARG A 35 -11.39 17.82 -5.17
C ARG A 35 -11.46 18.82 -6.32
N ALA A 36 -11.33 18.36 -7.56
CA ALA A 36 -11.56 19.17 -8.75
C ALA A 36 -13.07 19.30 -9.10
N GLY A 37 -13.95 18.76 -8.25
CA GLY A 37 -15.41 18.88 -8.41
C GLY A 37 -16.06 17.80 -9.26
N LEU A 38 -15.30 16.78 -9.69
CA LEU A 38 -15.84 15.69 -10.49
C LEU A 38 -16.55 14.63 -9.62
N ARG A 39 -17.60 14.03 -10.18
CA ARG A 39 -18.29 12.88 -9.57
C ARG A 39 -17.48 11.62 -9.84
N VAL A 40 -16.80 11.12 -8.82
CA VAL A 40 -15.88 9.97 -8.93
C VAL A 40 -16.55 8.73 -8.35
N CYS A 41 -16.47 7.62 -9.08
CA CYS A 41 -16.76 6.28 -8.58
C CYS A 41 -15.45 5.50 -8.46
N VAL A 42 -15.18 4.91 -7.31
CA VAL A 42 -14.07 3.98 -7.11
C VAL A 42 -14.61 2.57 -7.03
N ILE A 43 -14.17 1.70 -7.92
CA ILE A 43 -14.55 0.28 -7.93
C ILE A 43 -13.40 -0.53 -7.34
N GLU A 44 -13.64 -1.22 -6.24
CA GLU A 44 -12.67 -2.10 -5.58
C GLU A 44 -13.15 -3.55 -5.62
N ARG A 45 -12.24 -4.47 -5.97
CA ARG A 45 -12.54 -5.90 -6.00
C ARG A 45 -12.65 -6.50 -4.61
N GLY A 46 -11.77 -6.06 -3.71
CA GLY A 46 -11.70 -6.52 -2.33
C GLY A 46 -12.74 -5.85 -1.45
N ARG A 47 -12.84 -6.30 -0.21
CA ARG A 47 -13.74 -5.69 0.78
C ARG A 47 -13.06 -4.57 1.56
N GLU A 48 -13.83 -3.78 2.24
CA GLU A 48 -13.36 -2.85 3.25
C GLU A 48 -13.09 -3.58 4.55
N PHE A 49 -11.91 -3.36 5.14
CA PHE A 49 -11.51 -3.88 6.44
C PHE A 49 -11.54 -2.76 7.47
N LEU A 50 -12.38 -2.90 8.48
CA LEU A 50 -12.37 -2.01 9.64
C LEU A 50 -11.40 -2.52 10.72
N THR A 51 -11.12 -1.67 11.69
CA THR A 51 -10.33 -2.06 12.87
C THR A 51 -10.94 -3.28 13.55
N GLY A 52 -10.14 -4.32 13.77
CA GLY A 52 -10.59 -5.59 14.35
C GLY A 52 -11.07 -6.63 13.31
N GLU A 53 -11.20 -6.28 12.03
CA GLU A 53 -11.60 -7.23 10.98
C GLU A 53 -10.40 -7.87 10.26
N PHE A 54 -9.19 -7.41 10.56
CA PHE A 54 -7.98 -8.01 10.01
C PHE A 54 -7.73 -9.39 10.63
N PRO A 55 -7.27 -10.38 9.83
CA PRO A 55 -7.01 -11.71 10.34
C PRO A 55 -5.87 -11.69 11.36
N ALA A 56 -6.17 -12.11 12.59
CA ALA A 56 -5.22 -12.20 13.71
C ALA A 56 -4.79 -13.65 14.02
N ARG A 57 -5.50 -14.64 13.46
CA ARG A 57 -5.27 -16.08 13.75
C ARG A 57 -5.09 -16.85 12.43
N LEU A 58 -4.38 -17.98 12.49
CA LEU A 58 -4.14 -18.82 11.30
C LEU A 58 -5.40 -19.25 10.54
N PRO A 59 -6.53 -19.64 11.17
CA PRO A 59 -7.74 -19.98 10.41
C PRO A 59 -8.35 -18.78 9.66
N GLU A 60 -8.26 -17.59 10.23
CA GLU A 60 -8.71 -16.34 9.62
C GLU A 60 -7.80 -15.97 8.44
N LEU A 61 -6.47 -16.06 8.64
CA LEU A 61 -5.48 -15.84 7.59
C LEU A 61 -5.72 -16.74 6.37
N ARG A 62 -6.00 -18.03 6.60
CA ARG A 62 -6.30 -18.99 5.51
C ARG A 62 -7.54 -18.59 4.70
N ARG A 63 -8.55 -18.00 5.34
CA ARG A 63 -9.78 -17.52 4.66
C ARG A 63 -9.53 -16.28 3.81
N GLU A 64 -8.51 -15.49 4.17
CA GLU A 64 -8.13 -14.25 3.48
C GLU A 64 -6.96 -14.48 2.50
N LEU A 65 -6.43 -15.71 2.37
CA LEU A 65 -5.40 -16.02 1.41
C LEU A 65 -6.01 -16.44 0.08
N GLN A 66 -5.49 -15.87 -1.00
CA GLN A 66 -5.69 -16.33 -2.37
C GLN A 66 -4.34 -16.56 -3.03
N ILE A 67 -4.22 -17.63 -3.80
CA ILE A 67 -3.00 -18.00 -4.51
C ILE A 67 -3.34 -18.12 -5.99
N VAL A 68 -2.59 -17.41 -6.81
CA VAL A 68 -2.78 -17.38 -8.27
C VAL A 68 -1.44 -17.70 -8.92
N GLY A 69 -1.37 -18.82 -9.61
CA GLY A 69 -0.26 -19.20 -10.46
C GLY A 69 -0.71 -19.36 -11.90
N GLU A 70 0.21 -19.73 -12.80
CA GLU A 70 -0.08 -19.85 -14.22
C GLU A 70 -1.23 -20.83 -14.51
N LYS A 71 -1.24 -21.99 -13.86
CA LYS A 71 -2.22 -23.05 -14.06
C LYS A 71 -3.07 -23.37 -12.83
N MET A 72 -2.93 -22.58 -11.75
CA MET A 72 -3.65 -22.83 -10.51
C MET A 72 -4.23 -21.56 -9.90
N ARG A 73 -5.38 -21.72 -9.29
CA ARG A 73 -5.98 -20.69 -8.46
C ARG A 73 -6.62 -21.37 -7.24
N SER A 74 -6.32 -20.84 -6.05
CA SER A 74 -6.87 -21.31 -4.78
C SER A 74 -7.27 -20.14 -3.90
N GLY A 75 -8.25 -20.34 -3.03
CA GLY A 75 -8.74 -19.33 -2.09
C GLY A 75 -9.81 -18.41 -2.68
N ARG A 76 -10.22 -17.43 -1.89
CA ARG A 76 -11.28 -16.48 -2.24
C ARG A 76 -10.72 -15.35 -3.10
N ARG A 77 -11.37 -15.03 -4.22
CA ARG A 77 -10.97 -13.92 -5.12
C ARG A 77 -10.92 -12.54 -4.45
N THR A 78 -11.54 -12.40 -3.31
CA THR A 78 -11.62 -11.15 -2.52
C THR A 78 -10.85 -11.25 -1.20
N GLY A 79 -10.04 -12.32 -1.02
CA GLY A 79 -9.20 -12.47 0.17
C GLY A 79 -8.11 -11.39 0.22
N LEU A 80 -7.81 -10.91 1.41
CA LEU A 80 -6.89 -9.79 1.65
C LEU A 80 -5.50 -10.01 1.04
N PHE A 81 -4.96 -11.22 1.15
CA PHE A 81 -3.62 -11.57 0.72
C PHE A 81 -3.68 -12.28 -0.64
N ASP A 82 -3.47 -11.52 -1.72
CA ASP A 82 -3.43 -12.03 -3.10
C ASP A 82 -1.97 -12.37 -3.46
N PHE A 83 -1.62 -13.66 -3.30
CA PHE A 83 -0.30 -14.17 -3.56
C PHE A 83 -0.21 -14.68 -5.00
N ARG A 84 0.61 -14.03 -5.80
CA ARG A 84 0.80 -14.33 -7.22
C ARG A 84 2.15 -14.99 -7.43
N LEU A 85 2.10 -16.23 -7.94
CA LEU A 85 3.27 -17.03 -8.27
C LEU A 85 3.69 -16.72 -9.71
N GLY A 86 4.86 -16.14 -9.89
CA GLY A 86 5.51 -15.95 -11.18
C GLY A 86 6.67 -16.93 -11.34
N SER A 87 7.27 -16.97 -12.53
CA SER A 87 8.46 -17.78 -12.81
C SER A 87 9.68 -17.28 -12.06
N ASP A 88 9.89 -15.96 -12.07
CA ASP A 88 11.08 -15.32 -11.52
C ASP A 88 10.81 -14.61 -10.19
N ILE A 89 9.64 -13.99 -10.07
CA ILE A 89 9.26 -13.21 -8.91
C ILE A 89 7.87 -13.62 -8.44
N HIS A 90 7.73 -13.80 -7.14
CA HIS A 90 6.44 -13.92 -6.49
C HIS A 90 6.01 -12.56 -5.92
N VAL A 91 4.72 -12.23 -6.04
CA VAL A 91 4.19 -10.94 -5.60
C VAL A 91 3.05 -11.15 -4.62
N LEU A 92 3.11 -10.46 -3.48
CA LEU A 92 2.00 -10.35 -2.54
C LEU A 92 1.31 -9.00 -2.70
N ILE A 93 0.01 -9.04 -3.01
CA ILE A 93 -0.81 -7.84 -3.25
C ILE A 93 -1.90 -7.77 -2.17
N GLY A 94 -2.15 -6.59 -1.63
CA GLY A 94 -3.31 -6.35 -0.78
C GLY A 94 -4.58 -6.22 -1.61
N CYS A 95 -5.59 -7.03 -1.31
CA CYS A 95 -6.91 -6.99 -1.95
C CYS A 95 -7.96 -6.49 -0.96
N GLY A 96 -8.34 -5.24 -1.09
CA GLY A 96 -9.28 -4.56 -0.22
C GLY A 96 -9.27 -3.06 -0.46
N LEU A 97 -10.20 -2.34 0.15
CA LEU A 97 -10.25 -0.88 0.06
C LEU A 97 -8.99 -0.26 0.70
N GLY A 98 -8.12 0.28 -0.15
CA GLY A 98 -6.77 0.74 0.21
C GLY A 98 -5.63 -0.05 -0.44
N GLY A 99 -5.91 -1.25 -0.96
CA GLY A 99 -4.92 -2.06 -1.68
C GLY A 99 -3.70 -2.43 -0.84
N GLY A 100 -2.49 -2.20 -1.35
CA GLY A 100 -1.22 -2.53 -0.69
C GLY A 100 -1.02 -1.86 0.67
N SER A 101 -1.68 -0.72 0.94
CA SER A 101 -1.58 -0.03 2.24
C SER A 101 -2.10 -0.87 3.41
N LEU A 102 -2.95 -1.87 3.13
CA LEU A 102 -3.51 -2.76 4.13
C LEU A 102 -2.48 -3.77 4.67
N ILE A 103 -1.39 -4.03 3.94
CA ILE A 103 -0.44 -5.12 4.23
C ILE A 103 1.04 -4.68 4.26
N ASN A 104 1.37 -3.44 3.88
CA ASN A 104 2.75 -2.96 3.69
C ASN A 104 3.40 -2.39 4.96
N ALA A 105 2.82 -2.58 6.13
CA ALA A 105 3.28 -2.02 7.41
C ALA A 105 3.41 -0.48 7.42
N ALA A 106 2.74 0.20 6.49
CA ALA A 106 2.70 1.66 6.35
C ALA A 106 4.08 2.34 6.23
N VAL A 107 5.13 1.65 5.80
CA VAL A 107 6.47 2.21 5.61
C VAL A 107 6.46 3.23 4.47
N GLY A 108 6.91 4.46 4.77
CA GLY A 108 6.94 5.60 3.85
C GLY A 108 8.37 6.00 3.43
N LEU A 109 9.19 5.05 3.02
CA LEU A 109 10.54 5.30 2.52
C LEU A 109 10.51 5.69 1.04
N ARG A 110 11.35 6.68 0.68
CA ARG A 110 11.67 6.92 -0.73
C ARG A 110 12.68 5.87 -1.19
N PRO A 111 12.51 5.24 -2.36
CA PRO A 111 13.51 4.38 -2.95
C PRO A 111 14.84 5.11 -3.18
N ASP A 112 15.95 4.38 -3.13
CA ASP A 112 17.26 4.89 -3.50
C ASP A 112 17.25 5.34 -4.96
N THR A 113 17.96 6.43 -5.30
CA THR A 113 18.02 6.99 -6.65
C THR A 113 18.58 6.00 -7.68
N ARG A 114 19.41 5.05 -7.25
CA ARG A 114 19.92 3.95 -8.10
C ARG A 114 18.82 3.10 -8.71
N VAL A 115 17.66 2.96 -8.02
CA VAL A 115 16.50 2.22 -8.57
C VAL A 115 16.02 2.85 -9.86
N PHE A 116 16.02 4.18 -9.96
CA PHE A 116 15.54 4.93 -11.12
C PHE A 116 16.60 5.11 -12.21
N ALA A 117 17.86 4.72 -11.93
CA ALA A 117 18.93 4.70 -12.92
C ALA A 117 18.85 3.48 -13.87
N ASP A 118 18.04 2.48 -13.54
CA ASP A 118 17.82 1.30 -14.38
C ASP A 118 17.20 1.70 -15.73
N ALA A 119 17.75 1.12 -16.82
CA ALA A 119 17.28 1.38 -18.19
C ALA A 119 15.84 0.91 -18.45
N ALA A 120 15.28 0.05 -17.62
CA ALA A 120 13.87 -0.35 -17.69
C ALA A 120 12.89 0.80 -17.37
N TRP A 121 13.34 1.86 -16.70
CA TRP A 121 12.51 3.04 -16.45
C TRP A 121 12.48 3.95 -17.70
N PRO A 122 11.30 4.50 -18.06
CA PRO A 122 11.21 5.51 -19.11
C PRO A 122 12.13 6.71 -18.84
N GLY A 123 12.70 7.29 -19.89
CA GLY A 123 13.63 8.44 -19.78
C GLY A 123 13.03 9.62 -19.06
N GLU A 124 11.74 9.88 -19.27
CA GLU A 124 10.97 10.98 -18.67
C GLU A 124 10.94 10.91 -17.13
N VAL A 125 11.04 9.70 -16.54
CA VAL A 125 11.11 9.51 -15.08
C VAL A 125 12.35 10.18 -14.50
N ARG A 126 13.43 10.31 -15.29
CA ARG A 126 14.73 10.82 -14.86
C ARG A 126 14.97 12.29 -15.25
N GLU A 127 14.39 12.74 -16.35
CA GLU A 127 14.83 13.97 -17.03
C GLU A 127 13.99 15.20 -16.68
N ASP A 128 12.70 15.06 -16.40
CA ASP A 128 11.79 16.21 -16.27
C ASP A 128 11.54 16.68 -14.83
N GLY A 129 12.13 16.01 -13.83
CA GLY A 129 11.95 16.31 -12.40
C GLY A 129 10.53 16.03 -11.86
N LEU A 130 9.63 15.45 -12.64
CA LEU A 130 8.27 15.11 -12.21
C LEU A 130 8.28 14.06 -11.10
N LEU A 131 9.24 13.14 -11.10
CA LEU A 131 9.39 12.15 -10.06
C LEU A 131 9.68 12.80 -8.69
N ASP A 132 10.61 13.74 -8.64
CA ASP A 132 10.96 14.46 -7.42
C ASP A 132 9.80 15.31 -6.92
N GLN A 133 9.10 15.99 -7.80
CA GLN A 133 7.88 16.72 -7.48
C GLN A 133 6.78 15.78 -6.96
N GLY A 134 6.63 14.59 -7.57
CA GLY A 134 5.71 13.55 -7.14
C GLY A 134 5.99 13.08 -5.72
N PHE A 135 7.25 12.77 -5.40
CA PHE A 135 7.67 12.40 -4.04
C PHE A 135 7.46 13.52 -3.02
N ALA A 136 7.76 14.77 -3.39
CA ALA A 136 7.52 15.92 -2.51
C ALA A 136 6.04 16.07 -2.16
N ARG A 137 5.16 15.97 -3.16
CA ARG A 137 3.69 16.02 -2.97
C ARG A 137 3.18 14.84 -2.14
N ALA A 138 3.67 13.61 -2.42
CA ALA A 138 3.31 12.42 -1.65
C ALA A 138 3.74 12.55 -0.18
N ARG A 139 4.95 13.04 0.08
CA ARG A 139 5.46 13.30 1.43
C ARG A 139 4.61 14.33 2.19
N THR A 140 4.20 15.40 1.52
CA THR A 140 3.31 16.42 2.11
C THR A 140 1.95 15.84 2.47
N MET A 141 1.40 14.97 1.61
CA MET A 141 0.09 14.35 1.81
C MET A 141 0.12 13.25 2.89
N LEU A 142 1.10 12.36 2.82
CA LEU A 142 1.18 11.16 3.66
C LEU A 142 1.88 11.41 5.00
N ARG A 143 2.71 12.44 5.09
CA ARG A 143 3.45 12.86 6.31
C ARG A 143 4.17 11.70 7.00
N PRO A 144 5.01 10.93 6.30
CA PRO A 144 5.71 9.81 6.94
C PRO A 144 6.55 10.32 8.12
N THR A 145 6.36 9.71 9.28
CA THR A 145 6.95 10.14 10.56
C THR A 145 7.68 8.98 11.20
N ARG A 146 8.85 9.21 11.77
CA ARG A 146 9.54 8.22 12.60
C ARG A 146 8.90 8.18 13.98
N TYR A 147 8.71 6.99 14.50
CA TYR A 147 8.24 6.81 15.87
C TYR A 147 9.28 7.33 16.86
N ALA A 148 8.95 8.40 17.60
CA ALA A 148 9.90 9.07 18.47
C ALA A 148 10.44 8.19 19.61
N LYS A 149 9.65 7.17 20.04
CA LYS A 149 10.02 6.23 21.08
C LYS A 149 10.47 4.87 20.51
N ALA A 150 11.07 4.85 19.33
CA ALA A 150 11.55 3.60 18.71
C ALA A 150 12.54 2.85 19.62
N SER A 151 13.43 3.57 20.29
CA SER A 151 14.40 3.02 21.28
C SER A 151 13.76 2.35 22.48
N ASP A 152 12.48 2.61 22.80
CA ASP A 152 11.77 1.94 23.88
C ASP A 152 11.30 0.53 23.48
N LEU A 153 11.26 0.25 22.17
CA LEU A 153 10.80 -1.03 21.65
C LEU A 153 11.86 -2.11 21.79
N ILE A 154 11.52 -3.24 22.41
CA ILE A 154 12.42 -4.38 22.63
C ILE A 154 13.08 -4.84 21.32
N LYS A 155 12.29 -4.93 20.24
CA LYS A 155 12.79 -5.34 18.91
C LYS A 155 13.79 -4.34 18.34
N TYR A 156 13.58 -3.04 18.55
CA TYR A 156 14.50 -2.01 18.09
C TYR A 156 15.84 -2.08 18.83
N ARG A 157 15.81 -2.21 20.16
CA ARG A 157 17.02 -2.40 20.98
C ARG A 157 17.81 -3.67 20.61
N ALA A 158 17.10 -4.76 20.33
CA ALA A 158 17.76 -5.98 19.84
C ALA A 158 18.46 -5.74 18.49
N LEU A 159 17.84 -4.96 17.59
CA LEU A 159 18.47 -4.56 16.34
C LEU A 159 19.68 -3.65 16.56
N GLU A 160 19.60 -2.69 17.47
CA GLU A 160 20.74 -1.82 17.85
C GLU A 160 21.92 -2.66 18.33
N THR A 161 21.69 -3.62 19.22
CA THR A 161 22.73 -4.53 19.71
C THR A 161 23.36 -5.33 18.57
N ALA A 162 22.54 -5.90 17.69
CA ALA A 162 23.00 -6.69 16.55
C ALA A 162 23.77 -5.84 15.52
N SER A 163 23.29 -4.64 15.19
CA SER A 163 23.93 -3.76 14.20
C SER A 163 25.25 -3.18 14.70
N GLY A 164 25.37 -2.95 16.02
CA GLY A 164 26.61 -2.52 16.65
C GLY A 164 27.77 -3.49 16.43
N CYS A 165 27.49 -4.80 16.34
CA CYS A 165 28.50 -5.81 15.99
C CYS A 165 29.09 -5.62 14.57
N PHE A 166 28.39 -4.91 13.70
CA PHE A 166 28.81 -4.62 12.32
C PHE A 166 29.24 -3.15 12.14
N GLY A 167 29.34 -2.38 13.24
CA GLY A 167 29.69 -0.96 13.17
C GLY A 167 28.62 -0.10 12.46
N GLN A 168 27.37 -0.53 12.49
CA GLN A 168 26.25 0.18 11.88
C GLN A 168 25.22 0.62 12.92
N GLU A 169 24.59 1.75 12.68
CA GLU A 169 23.47 2.21 13.49
C GLU A 169 22.13 1.92 12.79
N PRO A 170 21.16 1.32 13.48
CA PRO A 170 19.83 1.10 12.91
C PRO A 170 19.08 2.42 12.80
N VAL A 171 18.32 2.58 11.75
CA VAL A 171 17.48 3.75 11.53
C VAL A 171 16.02 3.33 11.56
N ALA A 172 15.23 3.95 12.44
CA ALA A 172 13.79 3.75 12.44
C ALA A 172 13.19 4.23 11.12
N ALA A 173 12.52 3.31 10.41
CA ALA A 173 11.86 3.68 9.16
C ALA A 173 10.72 4.69 9.43
N PRO A 174 10.55 5.72 8.59
CA PRO A 174 9.36 6.56 8.66
C PRO A 174 8.13 5.75 8.24
N VAL A 175 7.04 5.92 8.97
CA VAL A 175 5.76 5.25 8.71
C VAL A 175 4.64 6.27 8.52
N VAL A 176 3.66 5.92 7.71
CA VAL A 176 2.47 6.74 7.41
C VAL A 176 1.37 6.39 8.41
N VAL A 177 1.66 6.66 9.68
CA VAL A 177 0.76 6.42 10.82
C VAL A 177 0.83 7.64 11.74
N SER A 178 -0.32 8.05 12.27
CA SER A 178 -0.39 9.06 13.33
C SER A 178 -0.16 8.40 14.68
N PHE A 179 0.72 8.96 15.50
CA PHE A 179 1.05 8.50 16.85
C PHE A 179 0.41 9.40 17.88
#